data_2c11767017d6c7d7b9c2f1c113a46b5d
#
_entry.id   2c11767017d6c7d7b9c2f1c113a46b5d
#
_cell.length_a   1.000
_cell.length_b   1.000
_cell.length_c   1.000
_cell.angle_alpha   90.00
_cell.angle_beta   90.00
_cell.angle_gamma   90.00
#
_symmetry.space_group_name_H-M   'P 1'
#
loop_
_entity.id
_entity.type
_entity.pdbx_description
1 polymer ?
#
loop_
_entity_poly.entity_id
_entity_poly.type
_entity_poly.pdbx_seq_one_letter_code
_entity_poly.pdbx_strand_id
1 'polypeptide(L)'
;DFSIWNGERSAPLSQVTERIERSWEFPQVRTYNRQLSMAAMCGVKPGYTMSEVHGEIRKEIEKIHLPEGYTFFWDSQYKDQGEAMQAIAKYFPLAFLALIVILVALFGNFREPVIILCILPLSLIGIAVGMLLTGFDFGFFPIAGWLGLLGMIIKNVIVLIDEINVQHRSGIDLYTSIVEATVSRTRPVL
;
A
#
# COMPACT_ATOMS: atom_id res chain seq x y z
N ASP A 1 15.00 -32.64 -37.20
CA ASP A 1 16.48 -32.58 -37.32
C ASP A 1 16.88 -31.12 -37.56
N PHE A 2 17.68 -30.59 -36.65
CA PHE A 2 18.30 -29.28 -36.83
C PHE A 2 19.52 -29.43 -37.72
N SER A 3 19.66 -28.54 -38.71
CA SER A 3 20.81 -28.50 -39.61
C SER A 3 21.68 -27.27 -39.31
N ILE A 4 23.00 -27.47 -39.34
CA ILE A 4 23.99 -26.40 -39.14
C ILE A 4 24.49 -26.00 -40.53
N TRP A 5 24.51 -24.69 -40.81
CA TRP A 5 25.01 -24.08 -42.04
C TRP A 5 26.39 -23.46 -41.79
N ASN A 6 27.39 -23.83 -42.54
CA ASN A 6 28.76 -23.28 -42.42
C ASN A 6 29.11 -22.22 -43.49
N GLY A 7 28.13 -21.73 -44.25
CA GLY A 7 28.32 -20.78 -45.34
C GLY A 7 28.34 -21.43 -46.73
N GLU A 8 28.64 -22.71 -46.85
CA GLU A 8 28.71 -23.44 -48.14
C GLU A 8 27.84 -24.70 -48.13
N ARG A 9 27.77 -25.42 -47.04
CA ARG A 9 27.05 -26.71 -46.95
C ARG A 9 26.22 -26.77 -45.68
N SER A 10 25.09 -27.47 -45.76
CA SER A 10 24.23 -27.79 -44.61
C SER A 10 24.46 -29.24 -44.21
N ALA A 11 24.74 -29.48 -42.92
CA ALA A 11 24.85 -30.81 -42.32
C ALA A 11 23.85 -30.97 -41.19
N PRO A 12 23.16 -32.11 -41.07
CA PRO A 12 22.30 -32.37 -39.90
C PRO A 12 23.13 -32.44 -38.65
N LEU A 13 22.56 -31.93 -37.55
CA LEU A 13 23.23 -31.83 -36.24
C LEU A 13 23.76 -33.20 -35.77
N SER A 14 23.06 -34.28 -36.08
CA SER A 14 23.44 -35.66 -35.75
C SER A 14 24.73 -36.14 -36.39
N GLN A 15 25.22 -35.50 -37.45
CA GLN A 15 26.52 -35.83 -38.09
C GLN A 15 27.69 -35.07 -37.52
N VAL A 16 27.41 -34.00 -36.75
CA VAL A 16 28.43 -33.10 -36.20
C VAL A 16 28.61 -33.27 -34.71
N THR A 17 27.62 -33.89 -34.03
CA THR A 17 27.64 -34.12 -32.61
C THR A 17 27.63 -35.59 -32.24
N GLU A 18 28.51 -36.04 -31.37
CA GLU A 18 28.54 -37.44 -30.89
C GLU A 18 27.37 -37.75 -29.99
N ARG A 19 26.92 -36.73 -29.19
CA ARG A 19 25.85 -36.90 -28.24
C ARG A 19 25.14 -35.58 -27.98
N ILE A 20 23.81 -35.59 -27.91
CA ILE A 20 22.99 -34.48 -27.50
C ILE A 20 22.39 -34.83 -26.11
N GLU A 21 22.81 -34.13 -25.09
CA GLU A 21 22.25 -34.28 -23.75
C GLU A 21 21.41 -33.05 -23.42
N ARG A 22 20.26 -33.30 -22.76
CA ARG A 22 19.46 -32.22 -22.19
C ARG A 22 20.00 -31.88 -20.81
N SER A 23 20.50 -30.69 -20.62
CA SER A 23 20.87 -30.18 -19.32
C SER A 23 19.94 -29.06 -18.89
N TRP A 24 19.77 -28.92 -17.60
CA TRP A 24 19.01 -27.82 -17.04
C TRP A 24 19.98 -26.72 -16.66
N GLU A 25 19.78 -25.54 -17.25
CA GLU A 25 20.55 -24.36 -16.89
C GLU A 25 19.62 -23.28 -16.35
N PHE A 26 20.07 -22.50 -15.41
CA PHE A 26 19.32 -21.38 -14.91
C PHE A 26 19.35 -20.24 -15.94
N PRO A 27 18.20 -19.81 -16.50
CA PRO A 27 18.15 -18.74 -17.48
C PRO A 27 18.59 -17.40 -16.88
N GLN A 28 18.50 -17.24 -15.58
CA GLN A 28 18.91 -16.04 -14.84
C GLN A 28 19.64 -16.45 -13.54
N VAL A 29 20.83 -15.93 -13.39
CA VAL A 29 21.57 -16.01 -12.12
C VAL A 29 21.24 -14.78 -11.31
N ARG A 30 20.50 -14.97 -10.21
CA ARG A 30 20.16 -13.88 -9.29
C ARG A 30 21.17 -13.85 -8.15
N THR A 31 21.60 -12.65 -7.80
CA THR A 31 22.49 -12.44 -6.66
C THR A 31 21.85 -11.43 -5.70
N TYR A 32 21.97 -11.70 -4.43
CA TYR A 32 21.59 -10.79 -3.34
C TYR A 32 22.80 -10.63 -2.41
N ASN A 33 23.19 -9.39 -2.12
CA ASN A 33 24.38 -9.09 -1.34
C ASN A 33 25.65 -9.84 -1.83
N ARG A 34 25.83 -9.94 -3.16
CA ARG A 34 26.95 -10.66 -3.81
C ARG A 34 26.95 -12.17 -3.60
N GLN A 35 25.90 -12.75 -3.06
CA GLN A 35 25.72 -14.21 -2.92
C GLN A 35 24.66 -14.67 -3.91
N LEU A 36 24.83 -15.90 -4.40
CA LEU A 36 23.80 -16.52 -5.24
C LEU A 36 22.50 -16.65 -4.46
N SER A 37 21.41 -16.27 -5.07
CA SER A 37 20.10 -16.34 -4.43
C SER A 37 19.07 -17.00 -5.35
N MET A 38 18.14 -17.72 -4.73
CA MET A 38 16.98 -18.29 -5.39
C MET A 38 15.73 -17.86 -4.62
N ALA A 39 14.72 -17.39 -5.35
CA ALA A 39 13.45 -17.00 -4.76
C ALA A 39 12.36 -18.00 -5.14
N ALA A 40 11.70 -18.59 -4.13
CA ALA A 40 10.45 -19.29 -4.31
C ALA A 40 9.31 -18.27 -4.17
N MET A 41 8.53 -18.09 -5.23
CA MET A 41 7.41 -17.15 -5.25
C MET A 41 6.09 -17.90 -5.33
N CYS A 42 5.14 -17.50 -4.51
CA CYS A 42 3.77 -18.02 -4.54
C CYS A 42 2.78 -16.87 -4.48
N GLY A 43 1.61 -17.07 -5.05
CA GLY A 43 0.48 -16.15 -4.97
C GLY A 43 -0.63 -16.74 -4.10
N VAL A 44 -1.40 -15.86 -3.45
CA VAL A 44 -2.54 -16.26 -2.64
C VAL A 44 -3.77 -16.43 -3.54
N LYS A 45 -4.58 -17.48 -3.29
CA LYS A 45 -5.84 -17.67 -4.00
C LYS A 45 -6.86 -16.59 -3.64
N PRO A 46 -7.77 -16.25 -4.55
CA PRO A 46 -8.90 -15.36 -4.22
C PRO A 46 -9.67 -15.84 -2.99
N GLY A 47 -9.99 -14.94 -2.07
CA GLY A 47 -10.70 -15.21 -0.82
C GLY A 47 -9.83 -15.48 0.40
N TYR A 48 -8.50 -15.38 0.26
CA TYR A 48 -7.55 -15.47 1.38
C TYR A 48 -6.70 -14.24 1.46
N THR A 49 -6.38 -13.77 2.67
CA THR A 49 -5.45 -12.65 2.84
C THR A 49 -4.00 -13.11 2.82
N MET A 50 -3.11 -12.27 2.30
CA MET A 50 -1.68 -12.54 2.32
C MET A 50 -1.16 -12.75 3.75
N SER A 51 -1.68 -11.99 4.72
CA SER A 51 -1.25 -12.06 6.12
C SER A 51 -1.64 -13.37 6.80
N GLU A 52 -2.82 -13.90 6.52
CA GLU A 52 -3.29 -15.19 7.07
C GLU A 52 -2.45 -16.34 6.52
N VAL A 53 -2.38 -16.44 5.18
CA VAL A 53 -1.64 -17.51 4.51
C VAL A 53 -0.16 -17.48 4.88
N HIS A 54 0.44 -16.28 4.95
CA HIS A 54 1.82 -16.14 5.39
C HIS A 54 2.01 -16.59 6.84
N GLY A 55 1.06 -16.26 7.74
CA GLY A 55 1.12 -16.65 9.15
C GLY A 55 1.08 -18.18 9.36
N GLU A 56 0.37 -18.90 8.49
CA GLU A 56 0.31 -20.37 8.50
C GLU A 56 1.59 -20.99 7.91
N ILE A 57 1.96 -20.59 6.71
CA ILE A 57 3.10 -21.17 5.98
C ILE A 57 4.43 -20.83 6.65
N ARG A 58 4.55 -19.67 7.25
CA ARG A 58 5.76 -19.22 7.92
C ARG A 58 6.27 -20.22 8.96
N LYS A 59 5.38 -20.72 9.81
CA LYS A 59 5.71 -21.65 10.87
C LYS A 59 6.26 -22.99 10.35
N GLU A 60 5.82 -23.39 9.17
CA GLU A 60 6.28 -24.65 8.55
C GLU A 60 7.59 -24.43 7.79
N ILE A 61 7.71 -23.34 7.06
CA ILE A 61 8.94 -23.06 6.29
C ILE A 61 10.12 -22.75 7.21
N GLU A 62 9.90 -22.04 8.33
CA GLU A 62 10.97 -21.76 9.30
C GLU A 62 11.49 -23.02 10.03
N LYS A 63 10.76 -24.15 9.97
CA LYS A 63 11.22 -25.43 10.51
C LYS A 63 12.13 -26.21 9.56
N ILE A 64 12.21 -25.83 8.30
CA ILE A 64 13.02 -26.51 7.31
C ILE A 64 14.50 -26.30 7.65
N HIS A 65 15.19 -27.39 7.90
CA HIS A 65 16.64 -27.37 8.11
C HIS A 65 17.35 -27.15 6.77
N LEU A 66 18.00 -26.01 6.65
CA LEU A 66 18.82 -25.70 5.48
C LEU A 66 20.22 -26.30 5.64
N PRO A 67 20.88 -26.73 4.56
CA PRO A 67 22.27 -27.13 4.58
C PRO A 67 23.19 -25.99 5.05
N GLU A 68 24.37 -26.35 5.56
CA GLU A 68 25.39 -25.35 5.97
C GLU A 68 25.73 -24.41 4.80
N GLY A 69 25.78 -23.11 5.09
CA GLY A 69 26.07 -22.07 4.10
C GLY A 69 24.85 -21.49 3.41
N TYR A 70 23.64 -22.00 3.64
CA TYR A 70 22.41 -21.43 3.13
C TYR A 70 21.71 -20.61 4.21
N THR A 71 21.20 -19.45 3.81
CA THR A 71 20.39 -18.58 4.66
C THR A 71 19.04 -18.34 4.01
N PHE A 72 17.99 -18.28 4.79
CA PHE A 72 16.63 -18.00 4.35
C PHE A 72 16.17 -16.66 4.93
N PHE A 73 15.47 -15.88 4.13
CA PHE A 73 14.82 -14.66 4.59
C PHE A 73 13.54 -14.41 3.77
N TRP A 74 12.59 -13.78 4.42
CA TRP A 74 11.38 -13.31 3.77
C TRP A 74 11.65 -11.98 3.08
N ASP A 75 11.22 -11.87 1.83
CA ASP A 75 11.46 -10.68 1.01
C ASP A 75 10.19 -10.26 0.26
N SER A 76 10.33 -9.27 -0.63
CA SER A 76 9.26 -8.78 -1.50
C SER A 76 8.12 -8.13 -0.70
N GLN A 77 6.91 -8.25 -1.19
CA GLN A 77 5.72 -7.54 -0.70
C GLN A 77 5.50 -7.64 0.81
N TYR A 78 5.79 -8.80 1.42
CA TYR A 78 5.62 -8.98 2.87
C TYR A 78 6.57 -8.09 3.68
N LYS A 79 7.83 -8.03 3.27
CA LYS A 79 8.85 -7.20 3.92
C LYS A 79 8.53 -5.72 3.74
N ASP A 80 8.23 -5.30 2.50
CA ASP A 80 7.93 -3.91 2.17
C ASP A 80 6.69 -3.41 2.92
N GLN A 81 5.62 -4.23 2.99
CA GLN A 81 4.43 -3.90 3.78
C GLN A 81 4.73 -3.84 5.28
N GLY A 82 5.54 -4.75 5.79
CA GLY A 82 5.95 -4.77 7.19
C GLY A 82 6.76 -3.52 7.57
N GLU A 83 7.73 -3.13 6.76
CA GLU A 83 8.53 -1.92 6.96
C GLU A 83 7.67 -0.66 6.86
N ALA A 84 6.78 -0.59 5.87
CA ALA A 84 5.85 0.53 5.73
C ALA A 84 4.87 0.64 6.91
N MET A 85 4.33 -0.49 7.39
CA MET A 85 3.44 -0.50 8.56
C MET A 85 4.17 -0.05 9.83
N GLN A 86 5.40 -0.49 10.03
CA GLN A 86 6.23 -0.01 11.16
C GLN A 86 6.53 1.49 11.05
N ALA A 87 6.82 1.98 9.85
CA ALA A 87 7.02 3.41 9.62
C ALA A 87 5.74 4.21 9.92
N ILE A 88 4.58 3.74 9.47
CA ILE A 88 3.28 4.35 9.79
C ILE A 88 3.08 4.38 11.32
N ALA A 89 3.22 3.24 11.99
CA ALA A 89 3.02 3.16 13.43
C ALA A 89 3.97 4.09 14.22
N LYS A 90 5.20 4.26 13.74
CA LYS A 90 6.21 5.12 14.36
C LYS A 90 5.95 6.61 14.13
N TYR A 91 5.62 7.00 12.90
CA TYR A 91 5.55 8.42 12.51
C TYR A 91 4.14 8.99 12.56
N PHE A 92 3.09 8.16 12.48
CA PHE A 92 1.71 8.62 12.52
C PHE A 92 1.36 9.41 13.78
N PRO A 93 1.74 8.99 15.00
CA PRO A 93 1.45 9.77 16.20
C PRO A 93 2.09 11.17 16.20
N LEU A 94 3.32 11.26 15.69
CA LEU A 94 4.04 12.53 15.56
C LEU A 94 3.38 13.44 14.51
N ALA A 95 3.03 12.88 13.35
CA ALA A 95 2.34 13.61 12.30
C ALA A 95 0.95 14.09 12.76
N PHE A 96 0.23 13.26 13.51
CA PHE A 96 -1.07 13.60 14.07
C PHE A 96 -0.97 14.72 15.12
N LEU A 97 0.04 14.68 15.97
CA LEU A 97 0.32 15.77 16.91
C LEU A 97 0.64 17.08 16.18
N ALA A 98 1.50 17.01 15.17
CA ALA A 98 1.84 18.17 14.35
C ALA A 98 0.59 18.75 13.66
N LEU A 99 -0.29 17.89 13.14
CA LEU A 99 -1.56 18.30 12.58
C LEU A 99 -2.41 19.09 13.58
N ILE A 100 -2.55 18.59 14.80
CA ILE A 100 -3.31 19.28 15.86
C ILE A 100 -2.72 20.67 16.15
N VAL A 101 -1.40 20.76 16.26
CA VAL A 101 -0.70 22.03 16.51
C VAL A 101 -0.96 23.01 15.36
N ILE A 102 -0.87 22.54 14.11
CA ILE A 102 -1.11 23.38 12.93
C ILE A 102 -2.57 23.86 12.89
N LEU A 103 -3.55 22.98 13.18
CA LEU A 103 -4.97 23.35 13.21
C LEU A 103 -5.27 24.39 14.28
N VAL A 104 -4.71 24.23 15.49
CA VAL A 104 -4.87 25.20 16.57
C VAL A 104 -4.24 26.54 16.21
N ALA A 105 -3.05 26.52 15.58
CA ALA A 105 -2.38 27.73 15.13
C ALA A 105 -3.15 28.44 14.00
N LEU A 106 -3.76 27.67 13.11
CA LEU A 106 -4.52 28.20 11.97
C LEU A 106 -5.81 28.92 12.42
N PHE A 107 -6.57 28.29 13.31
CA PHE A 107 -7.87 28.83 13.73
C PHE A 107 -7.77 29.75 14.96
N GLY A 108 -6.68 29.71 15.70
CA GLY A 108 -6.50 30.48 16.95
C GLY A 108 -7.49 30.09 18.07
N ASN A 109 -8.15 28.95 17.94
CA ASN A 109 -9.21 28.48 18.78
C ASN A 109 -9.16 26.93 18.88
N PHE A 110 -9.71 26.33 19.93
CA PHE A 110 -9.74 24.88 20.09
C PHE A 110 -11.02 24.23 19.55
N ARG A 111 -12.07 24.98 19.30
CA ARG A 111 -13.36 24.43 18.88
C ARG A 111 -13.31 23.83 17.49
N GLU A 112 -12.78 24.56 16.53
CA GLU A 112 -12.68 24.14 15.13
C GLU A 112 -11.79 22.89 14.94
N PRO A 113 -10.57 22.82 15.54
CA PRO A 113 -9.78 21.59 15.52
C PRO A 113 -10.50 20.36 16.07
N VAL A 114 -11.25 20.53 17.18
CA VAL A 114 -12.01 19.40 17.74
C VAL A 114 -13.10 18.93 16.78
N ILE A 115 -13.81 19.82 16.11
CA ILE A 115 -14.81 19.44 15.09
C ILE A 115 -14.15 18.65 13.96
N ILE A 116 -12.99 19.11 13.46
CA ILE A 116 -12.23 18.43 12.41
C ILE A 116 -11.85 17.02 12.87
N LEU A 117 -11.32 16.89 14.09
CA LEU A 117 -10.91 15.59 14.64
C LEU A 117 -12.10 14.65 14.84
N CYS A 118 -13.28 15.15 15.19
CA CYS A 118 -14.49 14.34 15.34
C CYS A 118 -15.02 13.78 14.00
N ILE A 119 -14.66 14.39 12.87
CA ILE A 119 -15.04 13.90 11.54
C ILE A 119 -14.14 12.74 11.09
N LEU A 120 -12.89 12.66 11.56
CA LEU A 120 -11.95 11.62 11.13
C LEU A 120 -12.44 10.18 11.41
N PRO A 121 -13.00 9.85 12.58
CA PRO A 121 -13.58 8.52 12.82
C PRO A 121 -14.72 8.16 11.87
N LEU A 122 -15.45 9.15 11.38
CA LEU A 122 -16.54 8.92 10.43
C LEU A 122 -16.03 8.36 9.09
N SER A 123 -14.81 8.71 8.70
CA SER A 123 -14.16 8.17 7.50
C SER A 123 -13.92 6.65 7.59
N LEU A 124 -13.68 6.12 8.79
CA LEU A 124 -13.53 4.67 9.00
C LEU A 124 -14.80 3.91 8.68
N ILE A 125 -15.99 4.49 8.99
CA ILE A 125 -17.27 3.89 8.67
C ILE A 125 -17.42 3.76 7.15
N GLY A 126 -17.07 4.80 6.40
CA GLY A 126 -17.13 4.78 4.95
C GLY A 126 -16.23 3.69 4.33
N ILE A 127 -15.01 3.55 4.84
CA ILE A 127 -14.10 2.48 4.39
C ILE A 127 -14.61 1.10 4.78
N ALA A 128 -15.08 0.91 6.01
CA ALA A 128 -15.62 -0.35 6.47
C ALA A 128 -16.79 -0.80 5.60
N VAL A 129 -17.73 0.09 5.30
CA VAL A 129 -18.84 -0.18 4.39
C VAL A 129 -18.35 -0.52 2.98
N GLY A 130 -17.40 0.26 2.45
CA GLY A 130 -16.81 0.00 1.13
C GLY A 130 -16.14 -1.38 1.06
N MET A 131 -15.39 -1.77 2.07
CA MET A 131 -14.74 -3.08 2.14
C MET A 131 -15.75 -4.23 2.26
N LEU A 132 -16.81 -4.06 3.06
CA LEU A 132 -17.87 -5.05 3.18
C LEU A 132 -18.61 -5.26 1.84
N LEU A 133 -18.87 -4.19 1.09
CA LEU A 133 -19.54 -4.27 -0.21
C LEU A 133 -18.67 -4.89 -1.30
N THR A 134 -17.36 -4.65 -1.25
CA THR A 134 -16.41 -5.15 -2.26
C THR A 134 -15.83 -6.52 -1.91
N GLY A 135 -15.97 -6.97 -0.66
CA GLY A 135 -15.37 -8.21 -0.19
C GLY A 135 -13.83 -8.17 -0.08
N PHE A 136 -13.25 -6.97 -0.05
CA PHE A 136 -11.81 -6.83 0.16
C PHE A 136 -11.44 -6.98 1.63
N ASP A 137 -10.35 -7.69 1.88
CA ASP A 137 -9.83 -7.90 3.23
C ASP A 137 -9.07 -6.68 3.75
N PHE A 138 -9.10 -6.51 5.08
CA PHE A 138 -8.40 -5.43 5.75
C PHE A 138 -6.89 -5.70 5.78
N GLY A 139 -6.14 -5.03 4.92
CA GLY A 139 -4.70 -5.18 4.78
C GLY A 139 -3.98 -3.83 4.67
N PHE A 140 -2.75 -3.88 4.20
CA PHE A 140 -1.91 -2.69 4.03
C PHE A 140 -2.51 -1.63 3.08
N PHE A 141 -3.05 -2.05 1.93
CA PHE A 141 -3.58 -1.13 0.93
C PHE A 141 -4.80 -0.32 1.41
N PRO A 142 -5.81 -0.91 2.07
CA PRO A 142 -6.89 -0.15 2.71
C PRO A 142 -6.40 0.87 3.74
N ILE A 143 -5.38 0.54 4.53
CA ILE A 143 -4.80 1.47 5.51
C ILE A 143 -4.11 2.64 4.81
N ALA A 144 -3.31 2.38 3.77
CA ALA A 144 -2.67 3.42 2.98
C ALA A 144 -3.70 4.32 2.27
N GLY A 145 -4.77 3.72 1.72
CA GLY A 145 -5.91 4.45 1.16
C GLY A 145 -6.63 5.32 2.18
N TRP A 146 -6.83 4.81 3.39
CA TRP A 146 -7.43 5.57 4.49
C TRP A 146 -6.59 6.79 4.87
N LEU A 147 -5.28 6.66 4.98
CA LEU A 147 -4.38 7.79 5.26
C LEU A 147 -4.48 8.87 4.18
N GLY A 148 -4.57 8.48 2.90
CA GLY A 148 -4.80 9.41 1.81
C GLY A 148 -6.17 10.11 1.90
N LEU A 149 -7.22 9.36 2.23
CA LEU A 149 -8.57 9.88 2.43
C LEU A 149 -8.64 10.87 3.60
N LEU A 150 -7.95 10.58 4.73
CA LEU A 150 -7.85 11.51 5.85
C LEU A 150 -7.32 12.88 5.41
N GLY A 151 -6.25 12.90 4.61
CA GLY A 151 -5.69 14.16 4.11
C GLY A 151 -6.69 14.96 3.27
N MET A 152 -7.45 14.29 2.41
CA MET A 152 -8.49 14.95 1.60
C MET A 152 -9.65 15.49 2.45
N ILE A 153 -10.11 14.70 3.43
CA ILE A 153 -11.19 15.12 4.33
C ILE A 153 -10.76 16.33 5.15
N ILE A 154 -9.58 16.30 5.77
CA ILE A 154 -9.05 17.40 6.57
C ILE A 154 -8.99 18.67 5.74
N LYS A 155 -8.42 18.61 4.53
CA LYS A 155 -8.36 19.74 3.61
C LYS A 155 -9.76 20.33 3.33
N ASN A 156 -10.73 19.48 3.00
CA ASN A 156 -12.08 19.94 2.66
C ASN A 156 -12.79 20.55 3.87
N VAL A 157 -12.62 19.97 5.05
CA VAL A 157 -13.26 20.47 6.29
C VAL A 157 -12.63 21.79 6.74
N ILE A 158 -11.29 21.94 6.65
CA ILE A 158 -10.62 23.22 6.96
C ILE A 158 -11.21 24.35 6.12
N VAL A 159 -11.30 24.14 4.81
CA VAL A 159 -11.80 25.16 3.90
C VAL A 159 -13.30 25.45 4.13
N LEU A 160 -14.08 24.42 4.49
CA LEU A 160 -15.50 24.61 4.82
C LEU A 160 -15.68 25.43 6.10
N ILE A 161 -14.93 25.13 7.16
CA ILE A 161 -15.02 25.86 8.43
C ILE A 161 -14.53 27.30 8.27
N ASP A 162 -13.48 27.52 7.49
CA ASP A 162 -12.98 28.87 7.20
C ASP A 162 -14.04 29.71 6.50
N GLU A 163 -14.71 29.16 5.48
CA GLU A 163 -15.82 29.84 4.76
C GLU A 163 -16.99 30.18 5.69
N ILE A 164 -17.39 29.23 6.56
CA ILE A 164 -18.44 29.47 7.56
C ILE A 164 -18.04 30.61 8.50
N ASN A 165 -16.80 30.64 8.98
CA ASN A 165 -16.31 31.68 9.88
C ASN A 165 -16.27 33.04 9.20
N VAL A 166 -15.86 33.12 7.93
CA VAL A 166 -15.85 34.38 7.16
C VAL A 166 -17.27 34.94 7.00
N GLN A 167 -18.22 34.08 6.61
CA GLN A 167 -19.61 34.52 6.42
C GLN A 167 -20.25 34.93 7.75
N HIS A 168 -20.01 34.18 8.82
CA HIS A 168 -20.54 34.53 10.14
C HIS A 168 -19.95 35.84 10.69
N ARG A 169 -18.67 36.12 10.47
CA ARG A 169 -18.04 37.41 10.83
C ARG A 169 -18.57 38.56 10.00
N SER A 170 -19.10 38.31 8.80
CA SER A 170 -19.75 39.31 7.95
C SER A 170 -21.18 39.64 8.40
N GLY A 171 -21.68 39.08 9.50
CA GLY A 171 -22.99 39.35 10.07
C GLY A 171 -24.10 38.43 9.58
N ILE A 172 -23.79 37.37 8.82
CA ILE A 172 -24.76 36.35 8.40
C ILE A 172 -25.05 35.42 9.57
N ASP A 173 -26.32 35.03 9.72
CA ASP A 173 -26.70 34.04 10.73
C ASP A 173 -25.94 32.73 10.56
N LEU A 174 -25.57 32.09 11.69
CA LEU A 174 -24.75 30.88 11.70
C LEU A 174 -25.37 29.76 10.87
N TYR A 175 -26.69 29.55 10.97
CA TYR A 175 -27.38 28.50 10.21
C TYR A 175 -27.27 28.74 8.71
N THR A 176 -27.54 30.00 8.28
CA THR A 176 -27.44 30.40 6.88
C THR A 176 -26.01 30.27 6.35
N SER A 177 -25.02 30.68 7.14
CA SER A 177 -23.60 30.54 6.79
C SER A 177 -23.20 29.07 6.59
N ILE A 178 -23.68 28.14 7.43
CA ILE A 178 -23.41 26.72 7.27
C ILE A 178 -24.03 26.19 5.97
N VAL A 179 -25.29 26.52 5.69
CA VAL A 179 -26.01 26.05 4.50
C VAL A 179 -25.32 26.58 3.23
N GLU A 180 -25.08 27.88 3.16
CA GLU A 180 -24.48 28.51 1.97
C GLU A 180 -23.04 28.00 1.74
N ALA A 181 -22.21 27.92 2.76
CA ALA A 181 -20.87 27.39 2.64
C ALA A 181 -20.89 25.93 2.17
N THR A 182 -21.82 25.11 2.68
CA THR A 182 -21.95 23.70 2.26
C THR A 182 -22.37 23.60 0.79
N VAL A 183 -23.36 24.36 0.36
CA VAL A 183 -23.84 24.39 -1.03
C VAL A 183 -22.74 24.83 -1.99
N SER A 184 -22.00 25.89 -1.62
CA SER A 184 -20.91 26.43 -2.46
C SER A 184 -19.78 25.40 -2.65
N ARG A 185 -19.55 24.53 -1.68
CA ARG A 185 -18.48 23.47 -1.70
C ARG A 185 -18.94 22.15 -2.29
N THR A 186 -20.23 21.93 -2.47
CA THR A 186 -20.73 20.68 -3.08
C THR A 186 -20.26 20.54 -4.55
N ARG A 187 -20.26 21.63 -5.32
CA ARG A 187 -19.84 21.62 -6.73
C ARG A 187 -18.37 21.18 -6.96
N PRO A 188 -17.35 21.69 -6.23
CA PRO A 188 -15.97 21.28 -6.44
C PRO A 188 -15.62 19.91 -5.83
N VAL A 189 -16.51 19.31 -5.02
CA VAL A 189 -16.28 17.98 -4.38
C VAL A 189 -16.93 16.85 -5.18
N LEU A 190 -17.99 17.12 -5.93
CA LEU A 190 -18.66 16.20 -6.87
C LEU A 190 -18.02 16.28 -8.26
#